data_59a110fad20f699d11df740ea4ab442a
#
_entry.id   59a110fad20f699d11df740ea4ab442a
#
_cell.length_a   1.000
_cell.length_b   1.000
_cell.length_c   1.000
_cell.angle_alpha   90.00
_cell.angle_beta   90.00
_cell.angle_gamma   90.00
#
_symmetry.space_group_name_H-M   'P 1'
#
loop_
_entity.id
_entity.type
_entity.pdbx_description
1 polymer ?
#
loop_
_entity_poly.entity_id
_entity_poly.type
_entity_poly.pdbx_seq_one_letter_code
_entity_poly.pdbx_strand_id
1 'polypeptide(L)'
;MGWALVAIASVMLWCVGGQAAQSGVANDPTLQAPPYQGQPINIAIGLHIVNIASINEVTEQFEMDAYLFARWTDPRLTFTPSGPSDRERNYAVGQIWIPQLEMINAASLRTRGDTSIRVAPDGTVNYAERSKVALSSRFALRRFPFDRQALLIIIHPFLADGPRIRFSLLDHATWTASEFESYSSLAQWKLNAIEPRVGMAPTYGGLAVPEARFAISVERRSSFYLWKVFLPLLLMVFLSWSVFWIEANDLSNQIQVAVTTILTVIAFAFAISATMPRLPYLTYIDAFFLECYIFVFLAVVELMTVHVTHRSQRRHDLGVRIRSYSKWLIPASFVVSNIVIAVHFLK
;
A
#
# COMPACT_ATOMS: atom_id res chain seq x y z
N MET A 1 -41.47 -67.47 -1.89
CA MET A 1 -42.35 -67.16 -0.75
C MET A 1 -42.10 -65.69 -0.47
N GLY A 2 -42.94 -64.80 -0.62
CA GLY A 2 -44.34 -64.56 -0.81
C GLY A 2 -44.50 -63.09 -0.70
N TRP A 3 -45.13 -62.46 -1.70
CA TRP A 3 -46.29 -61.64 -1.69
C TRP A 3 -46.25 -60.37 -0.82
N ALA A 4 -46.32 -59.17 -1.36
CA ALA A 4 -47.48 -58.35 -1.69
C ALA A 4 -46.99 -57.03 -2.28
N LEU A 5 -47.20 -56.65 -3.46
CA LEU A 5 -48.32 -56.07 -4.22
C LEU A 5 -49.10 -54.96 -3.45
N VAL A 6 -48.97 -53.74 -4.05
CA VAL A 6 -50.03 -52.75 -4.32
C VAL A 6 -50.49 -51.86 -3.21
N ALA A 7 -50.17 -50.56 -3.39
CA ALA A 7 -51.20 -49.52 -3.42
C ALA A 7 -50.69 -48.26 -4.14
N ILE A 8 -50.98 -48.19 -5.43
CA ILE A 8 -51.05 -46.92 -6.15
C ILE A 8 -52.32 -46.26 -5.64
N ALA A 9 -52.15 -45.25 -4.80
CA ALA A 9 -53.23 -44.34 -4.50
C ALA A 9 -52.93 -43.04 -5.24
N SER A 10 -53.65 -42.88 -6.33
CA SER A 10 -53.85 -41.65 -7.08
C SER A 10 -54.32 -40.54 -6.13
N VAL A 11 -53.48 -39.55 -5.86
CA VAL A 11 -53.92 -38.26 -5.42
C VAL A 11 -53.85 -37.32 -6.62
N MET A 12 -54.89 -37.33 -7.35
CA MET A 12 -55.23 -36.24 -8.26
C MET A 12 -55.51 -34.97 -7.47
N LEU A 13 -54.69 -34.00 -7.76
CA LEU A 13 -55.07 -32.61 -8.06
C LEU A 13 -55.94 -31.85 -7.10
N TRP A 14 -55.40 -30.82 -6.66
CA TRP A 14 -55.97 -29.52 -6.91
C TRP A 14 -54.81 -28.52 -7.21
N CYS A 15 -54.52 -28.32 -8.49
CA CYS A 15 -53.90 -27.11 -8.98
C CYS A 15 -54.91 -25.99 -8.81
N VAL A 16 -55.00 -25.45 -7.59
CA VAL A 16 -55.51 -24.09 -7.45
C VAL A 16 -54.38 -23.19 -8.01
N GLY A 17 -54.67 -22.63 -9.17
CA GLY A 17 -53.87 -21.57 -9.75
C GLY A 17 -53.73 -20.39 -8.80
N GLY A 18 -52.75 -20.48 -7.95
CA GLY A 18 -52.17 -19.30 -7.36
C GLY A 18 -51.40 -18.59 -8.46
N GLN A 19 -52.06 -17.72 -9.20
CA GLN A 19 -51.38 -16.61 -9.85
C GLN A 19 -50.63 -15.92 -8.72
N ALA A 20 -49.35 -16.28 -8.51
CA ALA A 20 -48.42 -15.39 -7.85
C ALA A 20 -48.50 -14.09 -8.66
N ALA A 21 -49.16 -13.09 -8.07
CA ALA A 21 -49.07 -11.73 -8.53
C ALA A 21 -47.54 -11.46 -8.53
N GLN A 22 -46.91 -11.64 -9.67
CA GLN A 22 -45.69 -10.95 -9.98
C GLN A 22 -46.09 -9.49 -9.84
N SER A 23 -45.85 -8.96 -8.63
CA SER A 23 -45.75 -7.52 -8.43
C SER A 23 -44.74 -7.06 -9.44
N GLY A 24 -45.23 -6.59 -10.57
CA GLY A 24 -44.46 -5.88 -11.57
C GLY A 24 -43.76 -4.77 -10.79
N VAL A 25 -42.51 -4.98 -10.46
CA VAL A 25 -41.58 -3.86 -10.31
C VAL A 25 -41.66 -3.23 -11.70
N ALA A 26 -42.53 -2.20 -11.78
CA ALA A 26 -42.66 -1.40 -12.99
C ALA A 26 -41.22 -1.09 -13.41
N ASN A 27 -40.87 -1.40 -14.67
CA ASN A 27 -39.59 -1.02 -15.26
C ASN A 27 -39.56 0.52 -15.27
N ASP A 28 -39.28 1.11 -14.12
CA ASP A 28 -39.13 2.56 -14.04
C ASP A 28 -37.90 2.90 -14.92
N PRO A 29 -38.09 3.59 -16.02
CA PRO A 29 -36.98 3.93 -16.91
C PRO A 29 -35.89 4.73 -16.21
N THR A 30 -36.18 5.36 -15.08
CA THR A 30 -35.16 6.10 -14.28
C THR A 30 -34.19 5.19 -13.54
N LEU A 31 -34.50 3.90 -13.37
CA LEU A 31 -33.62 2.88 -12.80
C LEU A 31 -32.60 2.31 -13.80
N GLN A 32 -32.81 2.54 -15.08
CA GLN A 32 -31.87 2.16 -16.12
C GLN A 32 -30.91 3.32 -16.42
N ALA A 33 -29.73 2.98 -16.98
CA ALA A 33 -28.80 4.01 -17.43
C ALA A 33 -29.49 5.03 -18.35
N PRO A 34 -29.17 6.32 -18.26
CA PRO A 34 -29.72 7.33 -19.17
C PRO A 34 -29.60 6.90 -20.64
N PRO A 35 -30.59 7.23 -21.49
CA PRO A 35 -30.57 6.77 -22.87
C PRO A 35 -29.32 7.27 -23.61
N TYR A 36 -28.61 6.33 -24.23
CA TYR A 36 -27.42 6.63 -25.02
C TYR A 36 -27.83 7.36 -26.31
N GLN A 37 -27.54 8.64 -26.40
CA GLN A 37 -27.82 9.48 -27.56
C GLN A 37 -26.61 9.66 -28.50
N GLY A 38 -25.72 8.66 -28.54
CA GLY A 38 -24.47 8.74 -29.34
C GLY A 38 -23.29 9.39 -28.60
N GLN A 39 -23.51 9.94 -27.41
CA GLN A 39 -22.45 10.48 -26.56
C GLN A 39 -22.40 9.75 -25.23
N PRO A 40 -21.20 9.43 -24.71
CA PRO A 40 -21.07 8.80 -23.41
C PRO A 40 -21.53 9.73 -22.28
N ILE A 41 -22.09 9.14 -21.22
CA ILE A 41 -22.42 9.86 -20.00
C ILE A 41 -21.12 10.31 -19.34
N ASN A 42 -20.95 11.62 -19.21
CA ASN A 42 -19.79 12.16 -18.50
C ASN A 42 -20.03 12.11 -16.99
N ILE A 43 -19.18 11.38 -16.27
CA ILE A 43 -19.20 11.29 -14.81
C ILE A 43 -17.97 11.97 -14.26
N ALA A 44 -18.17 13.09 -13.58
CA ALA A 44 -17.11 13.77 -12.87
C ALA A 44 -16.89 13.06 -11.53
N ILE A 45 -15.66 12.52 -11.32
CA ILE A 45 -15.28 11.75 -10.14
C ILE A 45 -14.36 12.56 -9.24
N GLY A 46 -14.60 12.49 -7.94
CA GLY A 46 -13.75 13.03 -6.90
C GLY A 46 -13.59 12.05 -5.74
N LEU A 47 -12.48 12.15 -5.04
CA LEU A 47 -12.18 11.32 -3.87
C LEU A 47 -11.70 12.21 -2.74
N HIS A 48 -12.34 12.06 -1.58
CA HIS A 48 -11.99 12.78 -0.36
C HIS A 48 -11.57 11.77 0.71
N ILE A 49 -10.29 11.69 0.98
CA ILE A 49 -9.72 10.72 1.91
C ILE A 49 -9.89 11.26 3.32
N VAL A 50 -10.67 10.56 4.14
CA VAL A 50 -10.89 10.90 5.55
C VAL A 50 -9.70 10.42 6.38
N ASN A 51 -9.25 9.18 6.15
CA ASN A 51 -8.13 8.60 6.88
C ASN A 51 -7.49 7.46 6.08
N ILE A 52 -6.19 7.26 6.27
CA ILE A 52 -5.50 6.02 5.93
C ILE A 52 -5.19 5.35 7.26
N ALA A 53 -5.88 4.25 7.56
CA ALA A 53 -5.82 3.60 8.88
C ALA A 53 -4.53 2.82 9.06
N SER A 54 -4.06 2.14 8.01
CA SER A 54 -2.85 1.33 8.04
C SER A 54 -2.20 1.23 6.66
N ILE A 55 -0.88 1.08 6.65
CA ILE A 55 -0.09 0.70 5.49
C ILE A 55 0.71 -0.54 5.90
N ASN A 56 0.49 -1.66 5.20
CA ASN A 56 1.14 -2.92 5.48
C ASN A 56 2.02 -3.32 4.28
N GLU A 57 3.32 -3.20 4.46
CA GLU A 57 4.30 -3.49 3.42
C GLU A 57 4.41 -4.99 3.13
N VAL A 58 4.14 -5.84 4.13
CA VAL A 58 4.25 -7.30 4.00
C VAL A 58 3.16 -7.86 3.09
N THR A 59 1.93 -7.35 3.24
CA THR A 59 0.77 -7.76 2.42
C THR A 59 0.59 -6.89 1.18
N GLU A 60 1.42 -5.85 1.01
CA GLU A 60 1.29 -4.85 -0.05
C GLU A 60 -0.10 -4.22 -0.11
N GLN A 61 -0.65 -3.85 1.06
CA GLN A 61 -2.00 -3.31 1.20
C GLN A 61 -2.01 -2.05 2.08
N PHE A 62 -3.01 -1.21 1.86
CA PHE A 62 -3.34 -0.12 2.76
C PHE A 62 -4.85 -0.03 2.97
N GLU A 63 -5.25 0.38 4.16
CA GLU A 63 -6.65 0.57 4.52
C GLU A 63 -7.00 2.05 4.50
N MET A 64 -8.08 2.40 3.79
CA MET A 64 -8.56 3.77 3.75
C MET A 64 -10.04 3.88 4.12
N ASP A 65 -10.39 5.04 4.67
CA ASP A 65 -11.74 5.57 4.84
C ASP A 65 -11.85 6.83 3.98
N ALA A 66 -12.76 6.85 3.01
CA ALA A 66 -12.87 7.93 2.05
C ALA A 66 -14.31 8.15 1.59
N TYR A 67 -14.62 9.41 1.20
CA TYR A 67 -15.81 9.71 0.43
C TYR A 67 -15.49 9.64 -1.06
N LEU A 68 -16.29 8.86 -1.79
CA LEU A 68 -16.33 8.87 -3.24
C LEU A 68 -17.46 9.82 -3.69
N PHE A 69 -17.09 10.81 -4.49
CA PHE A 69 -18.05 11.73 -5.11
C PHE A 69 -18.17 11.39 -6.59
N ALA A 70 -19.40 11.42 -7.09
CA ALA A 70 -19.66 11.33 -8.52
C ALA A 70 -20.75 12.36 -8.89
N ARG A 71 -20.57 13.03 -10.03
CA ARG A 71 -21.52 13.99 -10.58
C ARG A 71 -21.77 13.67 -12.05
N TRP A 72 -23.05 13.58 -12.40
CA TRP A 72 -23.47 13.40 -13.79
C TRP A 72 -24.80 14.12 -14.03
N THR A 73 -25.22 14.26 -15.27
CA THR A 73 -26.52 14.84 -15.63
C THR A 73 -27.43 13.76 -16.19
N ASP A 74 -28.64 13.66 -15.64
CA ASP A 74 -29.73 12.83 -16.16
C ASP A 74 -30.91 13.72 -16.53
N PRO A 75 -31.17 13.98 -17.83
CA PRO A 75 -32.23 14.86 -18.27
C PRO A 75 -33.63 14.41 -17.84
N ARG A 76 -33.82 13.15 -17.48
CA ARG A 76 -35.11 12.60 -17.02
C ARG A 76 -35.48 13.06 -15.63
N LEU A 77 -34.50 13.53 -14.85
CA LEU A 77 -34.66 13.99 -13.47
C LEU A 77 -34.81 15.50 -13.35
N THR A 78 -34.93 16.21 -14.46
CA THR A 78 -35.17 17.66 -14.45
C THR A 78 -36.51 17.99 -13.81
N PHE A 79 -36.58 19.08 -13.05
CA PHE A 79 -37.79 19.54 -12.43
C PHE A 79 -37.82 21.08 -12.33
N THR A 80 -39.01 21.65 -12.23
CA THR A 80 -39.19 23.08 -11.98
C THR A 80 -39.27 23.30 -10.47
N PRO A 81 -38.41 24.14 -9.86
CA PRO A 81 -38.47 24.45 -8.45
C PRO A 81 -39.80 25.12 -8.07
N SER A 82 -40.43 24.64 -7.01
CA SER A 82 -41.69 25.19 -6.48
C SER A 82 -41.49 26.43 -5.60
N GLY A 83 -40.23 26.71 -5.19
CA GLY A 83 -39.84 27.83 -4.35
C GLY A 83 -38.34 27.85 -3.99
N PRO A 84 -37.88 28.84 -3.21
CA PRO A 84 -36.47 29.00 -2.86
C PRO A 84 -35.85 27.82 -2.10
N SER A 85 -36.66 27.01 -1.43
CA SER A 85 -36.26 25.81 -0.66
C SER A 85 -36.24 24.53 -1.51
N ASP A 86 -36.84 24.51 -2.69
CA ASP A 86 -36.88 23.35 -3.61
C ASP A 86 -35.71 23.41 -4.63
N ARG A 87 -34.49 23.63 -4.11
CA ARG A 87 -33.28 23.72 -4.98
C ARG A 87 -32.62 22.38 -5.25
N GLU A 88 -32.87 21.37 -4.42
CA GLU A 88 -32.34 20.03 -4.56
C GLU A 88 -33.35 19.02 -4.06
N ARG A 89 -33.47 17.88 -4.73
CA ARG A 89 -34.28 16.74 -4.30
C ARG A 89 -33.43 15.61 -3.85
N ASN A 90 -33.71 15.02 -2.69
CA ASN A 90 -33.01 13.87 -2.17
C ASN A 90 -33.68 12.58 -2.64
N TYR A 91 -32.84 11.64 -3.07
CA TYR A 91 -33.26 10.31 -3.50
C TYR A 91 -32.58 9.23 -2.64
N ALA A 92 -33.29 8.12 -2.44
CA ALA A 92 -32.69 6.94 -1.82
C ALA A 92 -32.01 6.05 -2.89
N VAL A 93 -31.09 5.21 -2.44
CA VAL A 93 -30.49 4.18 -3.31
C VAL A 93 -31.58 3.28 -3.88
N GLY A 94 -31.58 3.05 -5.18
CA GLY A 94 -32.60 2.26 -5.89
C GLY A 94 -33.80 3.05 -6.38
N GLN A 95 -33.88 4.35 -6.19
CA GLN A 95 -34.94 5.21 -6.77
C GLN A 95 -34.53 5.81 -8.13
N ILE A 96 -33.25 5.95 -8.38
CA ILE A 96 -32.70 6.43 -9.66
C ILE A 96 -31.49 5.59 -10.04
N TRP A 97 -31.10 5.66 -11.31
CA TRP A 97 -29.88 5.03 -11.78
C TRP A 97 -28.65 5.68 -11.12
N ILE A 98 -27.72 4.82 -10.67
CA ILE A 98 -26.44 5.20 -10.11
C ILE A 98 -25.37 4.39 -10.86
N PRO A 99 -24.29 5.02 -11.35
CA PRO A 99 -23.19 4.29 -11.95
C PRO A 99 -22.57 3.34 -10.94
N GLN A 100 -22.45 2.07 -11.32
CA GLN A 100 -21.77 1.09 -10.48
C GLN A 100 -20.26 1.28 -10.62
N LEU A 101 -19.65 1.89 -9.62
CA LEU A 101 -18.23 2.20 -9.56
C LEU A 101 -17.51 1.20 -8.66
N GLU A 102 -16.47 0.55 -9.20
CA GLU A 102 -15.69 -0.47 -8.50
C GLU A 102 -14.25 -0.03 -8.31
N MET A 103 -13.70 -0.28 -7.13
CA MET A 103 -12.28 -0.14 -6.85
C MET A 103 -11.60 -1.46 -7.22
N ILE A 104 -11.01 -1.54 -8.42
CA ILE A 104 -10.54 -2.80 -9.00
C ILE A 104 -9.31 -3.39 -8.30
N ASN A 105 -8.57 -2.58 -7.54
CA ASN A 105 -7.46 -3.04 -6.71
C ASN A 105 -7.86 -3.28 -5.25
N ALA A 106 -9.17 -3.44 -4.96
CA ALA A 106 -9.64 -3.80 -3.64
C ALA A 106 -9.14 -5.19 -3.22
N ALA A 107 -8.52 -5.27 -2.05
CA ALA A 107 -8.05 -6.50 -1.42
C ALA A 107 -9.08 -7.08 -0.45
N SER A 108 -10.10 -6.28 -0.07
CA SER A 108 -11.21 -6.69 0.78
C SER A 108 -12.54 -6.25 0.19
N LEU A 109 -13.63 -6.80 0.71
CA LEU A 109 -14.95 -6.28 0.39
C LEU A 109 -15.05 -4.82 0.85
N ARG A 110 -15.56 -3.97 -0.05
CA ARG A 110 -15.82 -2.57 0.24
C ARG A 110 -17.01 -2.45 1.19
N THR A 111 -16.77 -1.91 2.37
CA THR A 111 -17.86 -1.56 3.29
C THR A 111 -18.40 -0.19 2.90
N ARG A 112 -19.64 -0.17 2.41
CA ARG A 112 -20.35 1.06 2.09
C ARG A 112 -21.02 1.61 3.34
N GLY A 113 -20.76 2.89 3.62
CA GLY A 113 -21.40 3.64 4.69
C GLY A 113 -22.56 4.51 4.18
N ASP A 114 -22.67 5.70 4.75
CA ASP A 114 -23.72 6.64 4.38
C ASP A 114 -23.59 7.06 2.91
N THR A 115 -24.75 7.08 2.25
CA THR A 115 -24.87 7.50 0.84
C THR A 115 -25.82 8.69 0.76
N SER A 116 -25.41 9.73 0.06
CA SER A 116 -26.25 10.91 -0.21
C SER A 116 -26.40 11.09 -1.72
N ILE A 117 -27.65 11.22 -2.18
CA ILE A 117 -27.98 11.42 -3.58
C ILE A 117 -28.86 12.66 -3.68
N ARG A 118 -28.36 13.71 -4.30
CA ARG A 118 -29.05 14.98 -4.47
C ARG A 118 -29.14 15.33 -5.94
N VAL A 119 -30.31 15.71 -6.40
CA VAL A 119 -30.61 16.09 -7.78
C VAL A 119 -30.97 17.55 -7.84
N ALA A 120 -30.26 18.32 -8.64
CA ALA A 120 -30.55 19.72 -8.92
C ALA A 120 -31.64 19.88 -9.99
N PRO A 121 -32.28 21.05 -10.14
CA PRO A 121 -33.38 21.29 -11.08
C PRO A 121 -33.04 21.01 -12.56
N ASP A 122 -31.76 21.15 -12.93
CA ASP A 122 -31.24 20.89 -14.26
C ASP A 122 -31.00 19.38 -14.54
N GLY A 123 -31.33 18.50 -13.58
CA GLY A 123 -31.09 17.07 -13.67
C GLY A 123 -29.67 16.66 -13.31
N THR A 124 -28.85 17.57 -12.77
CA THR A 124 -27.52 17.24 -12.25
C THR A 124 -27.64 16.44 -10.97
N VAL A 125 -27.11 15.22 -10.98
CA VAL A 125 -27.06 14.31 -9.83
C VAL A 125 -25.72 14.47 -9.12
N ASN A 126 -25.75 14.77 -7.83
CA ASN A 126 -24.60 14.78 -6.94
C ASN A 126 -24.70 13.56 -6.01
N TYR A 127 -23.73 12.66 -6.19
CA TYR A 127 -23.61 11.42 -5.40
C TYR A 127 -22.41 11.52 -4.47
N ALA A 128 -22.60 11.11 -3.22
CA ALA A 128 -21.54 10.97 -2.24
C ALA A 128 -21.72 9.66 -1.47
N GLU A 129 -20.66 8.85 -1.37
CA GLU A 129 -20.67 7.58 -0.63
C GLU A 129 -19.43 7.48 0.23
N ARG A 130 -19.57 7.24 1.52
CA ARG A 130 -18.46 6.91 2.40
C ARG A 130 -18.12 5.42 2.27
N SER A 131 -16.85 5.10 2.12
CA SER A 131 -16.38 3.73 1.94
C SER A 131 -15.15 3.46 2.77
N LYS A 132 -15.13 2.27 3.39
CA LYS A 132 -13.92 1.70 4.01
C LYS A 132 -13.49 0.47 3.20
N VAL A 133 -12.21 0.42 2.83
CA VAL A 133 -11.68 -0.65 1.98
C VAL A 133 -10.17 -0.81 2.18
N ALA A 134 -9.70 -2.07 2.13
CA ALA A 134 -8.29 -2.37 1.96
C ALA A 134 -7.98 -2.46 0.46
N LEU A 135 -6.92 -1.79 0.02
CA LEU A 135 -6.50 -1.70 -1.38
C LEU A 135 -5.08 -2.26 -1.53
N SER A 136 -4.85 -3.01 -2.60
CA SER A 136 -3.52 -3.49 -2.96
C SER A 136 -2.75 -2.41 -3.70
N SER A 137 -1.49 -2.19 -3.28
CA SER A 137 -0.58 -1.28 -3.95
C SER A 137 0.85 -1.84 -3.86
N ARG A 138 1.57 -1.88 -4.97
CA ARG A 138 2.95 -2.35 -5.00
C ARG A 138 3.87 -1.34 -4.36
N PHE A 139 4.75 -1.81 -3.46
CA PHE A 139 5.74 -0.97 -2.78
C PHE A 139 7.12 -1.08 -3.43
N ALA A 140 7.76 0.06 -3.68
CA ALA A 140 9.13 0.15 -4.17
C ALA A 140 10.08 0.32 -2.99
N LEU A 141 10.51 -0.80 -2.38
CA LEU A 141 11.27 -0.81 -1.12
C LEU A 141 12.80 -0.79 -1.31
N ARG A 142 13.31 -0.56 -2.53
CA ARG A 142 14.76 -0.56 -2.78
C ARG A 142 15.52 0.45 -1.91
N ARG A 143 14.90 1.60 -1.64
CA ARG A 143 15.46 2.69 -0.81
C ARG A 143 15.07 2.62 0.66
N PHE A 144 14.42 1.53 1.08
CA PHE A 144 13.98 1.41 2.47
C PHE A 144 15.13 1.61 3.46
N PRO A 145 14.99 2.45 4.50
CA PRO A 145 13.80 3.15 4.98
C PRO A 145 13.66 4.62 4.49
N PHE A 146 14.29 5.01 3.40
CA PHE A 146 14.20 6.36 2.80
C PHE A 146 13.31 6.36 1.56
N ASP A 147 12.31 5.50 1.55
CA ASP A 147 11.44 5.24 0.42
C ASP A 147 10.26 6.21 0.36
N ARG A 148 9.82 6.46 -0.88
CA ARG A 148 8.57 7.13 -1.23
C ARG A 148 7.67 6.12 -1.93
N GLN A 149 6.40 6.12 -1.57
CA GLN A 149 5.42 5.18 -2.10
C GLN A 149 4.27 5.93 -2.76
N ALA A 150 3.67 5.29 -3.78
CA ALA A 150 2.45 5.76 -4.40
C ALA A 150 1.33 4.76 -4.07
N LEU A 151 0.44 5.12 -3.17
CA LEU A 151 -0.74 4.34 -2.84
C LEU A 151 -1.78 4.59 -3.93
N LEU A 152 -2.14 3.56 -4.66
CA LEU A 152 -3.01 3.68 -5.83
C LEU A 152 -4.45 3.30 -5.46
N ILE A 153 -5.39 4.14 -5.89
CA ILE A 153 -6.83 3.87 -5.87
C ILE A 153 -7.27 3.90 -7.33
N ILE A 154 -7.78 2.78 -7.83
CA ILE A 154 -8.16 2.63 -9.23
C ILE A 154 -9.64 2.31 -9.30
N ILE A 155 -10.41 3.20 -9.95
CA ILE A 155 -11.87 3.11 -10.05
C ILE A 155 -12.25 2.89 -11.50
N HIS A 156 -13.04 1.84 -11.74
CA HIS A 156 -13.66 1.54 -13.03
C HIS A 156 -15.18 1.54 -12.89
N PRO A 157 -15.94 1.82 -13.94
CA PRO A 157 -17.35 1.48 -13.99
C PRO A 157 -17.49 -0.03 -14.15
N PHE A 158 -18.56 -0.61 -13.64
CA PHE A 158 -18.87 -2.01 -13.88
C PHE A 158 -18.95 -2.29 -15.40
N LEU A 159 -18.49 -3.45 -15.82
CA LEU A 159 -18.25 -3.81 -17.24
C LEU A 159 -19.43 -3.50 -18.19
N ALA A 160 -20.66 -3.64 -17.73
CA ALA A 160 -21.85 -3.39 -18.53
C ALA A 160 -22.01 -1.92 -18.97
N ASP A 161 -21.54 -0.99 -18.15
CA ASP A 161 -21.69 0.46 -18.37
C ASP A 161 -20.45 1.11 -19.01
N GLY A 162 -19.32 0.39 -19.07
CA GLY A 162 -18.03 0.91 -19.52
C GLY A 162 -18.06 1.69 -20.84
N PRO A 163 -18.65 1.14 -21.93
CA PRO A 163 -18.69 1.83 -23.23
C PRO A 163 -19.55 3.10 -23.26
N ARG A 164 -20.46 3.26 -22.30
CA ARG A 164 -21.41 4.38 -22.20
C ARG A 164 -20.94 5.49 -21.29
N ILE A 165 -19.84 5.30 -20.58
CA ILE A 165 -19.34 6.23 -19.55
C ILE A 165 -18.02 6.85 -20.00
N ARG A 166 -17.83 8.10 -19.66
CA ARG A 166 -16.54 8.79 -19.69
C ARG A 166 -16.30 9.44 -18.33
N PHE A 167 -15.08 9.29 -17.80
CA PHE A 167 -14.70 9.97 -16.57
C PHE A 167 -14.10 11.35 -16.85
N SER A 168 -14.44 12.30 -15.98
CA SER A 168 -13.76 13.58 -15.81
C SER A 168 -13.44 13.77 -14.33
N LEU A 169 -12.58 14.71 -14.00
CA LEU A 169 -12.29 15.05 -12.61
C LEU A 169 -13.28 16.08 -12.09
N LEU A 170 -13.70 15.92 -10.85
CA LEU A 170 -14.48 16.92 -10.13
C LEU A 170 -13.53 18.03 -9.64
N ASP A 171 -13.87 19.29 -9.87
CA ASP A 171 -13.11 20.40 -9.34
C ASP A 171 -13.11 20.39 -7.81
N HIS A 172 -11.93 20.62 -7.20
CA HIS A 172 -11.72 20.66 -5.74
C HIS A 172 -12.09 19.36 -4.97
N ALA A 173 -12.08 18.22 -5.63
CA ALA A 173 -12.43 16.93 -5.01
C ALA A 173 -11.25 16.21 -4.33
N THR A 174 -10.13 16.88 -4.11
CA THR A 174 -8.97 16.32 -3.41
C THR A 174 -8.52 17.27 -2.31
N TRP A 175 -8.17 16.70 -1.15
CA TRP A 175 -7.60 17.47 -0.05
C TRP A 175 -6.20 18.00 -0.40
N THR A 176 -5.85 19.12 0.22
CA THR A 176 -4.45 19.54 0.27
C THR A 176 -3.70 18.65 1.27
N ALA A 177 -2.40 18.44 1.04
CA ALA A 177 -1.57 17.62 1.92
C ALA A 177 -1.59 18.10 3.38
N SER A 178 -1.72 19.42 3.61
CA SER A 178 -1.77 20.03 4.94
C SER A 178 -3.07 19.71 5.71
N GLU A 179 -4.20 19.63 5.02
CA GLU A 179 -5.47 19.27 5.64
C GLU A 179 -5.46 17.80 6.05
N PHE A 180 -4.89 16.93 5.22
CA PHE A 180 -4.78 15.50 5.53
C PHE A 180 -3.89 15.22 6.74
N GLU A 181 -2.74 15.90 6.88
CA GLU A 181 -1.83 15.67 8.02
C GLU A 181 -2.49 15.93 9.38
N SER A 182 -3.46 16.84 9.45
CA SER A 182 -4.18 17.12 10.71
C SER A 182 -5.14 16.02 11.14
N TYR A 183 -5.58 15.15 10.22
CA TYR A 183 -6.54 14.07 10.47
C TYR A 183 -5.98 12.66 10.32
N SER A 184 -4.79 12.49 9.72
CA SER A 184 -4.21 11.15 9.49
C SER A 184 -3.55 10.58 10.74
N SER A 185 -3.84 9.31 11.02
CA SER A 185 -3.22 8.55 12.12
C SER A 185 -1.85 7.95 11.75
N LEU A 186 -1.30 8.26 10.58
CA LEU A 186 -0.07 7.67 10.06
C LEU A 186 1.19 8.29 10.68
N ALA A 187 1.59 7.81 11.87
CA ALA A 187 2.80 8.29 12.55
C ALA A 187 4.09 8.07 11.75
N GLN A 188 4.16 7.00 10.92
CA GLN A 188 5.35 6.61 10.17
C GLN A 188 5.45 7.21 8.76
N TRP A 189 4.39 7.83 8.26
CA TRP A 189 4.31 8.34 6.91
C TRP A 189 3.94 9.81 6.88
N LYS A 190 4.47 10.51 5.89
CA LYS A 190 4.13 11.89 5.54
C LYS A 190 3.45 11.88 4.19
N LEU A 191 2.28 12.51 4.08
CA LEU A 191 1.61 12.72 2.81
C LEU A 191 2.30 13.90 2.08
N ASN A 192 2.63 13.70 0.80
CA ASN A 192 3.21 14.76 -0.02
C ASN A 192 2.19 15.34 -1.01
N ALA A 193 1.47 14.49 -1.75
CA ALA A 193 0.52 14.93 -2.77
C ALA A 193 -0.53 13.83 -3.06
N ILE A 194 -1.66 14.26 -3.61
CA ILE A 194 -2.67 13.38 -4.22
C ILE A 194 -2.79 13.80 -5.68
N GLU A 195 -2.47 12.89 -6.59
CA GLU A 195 -2.52 13.13 -8.03
C GLU A 195 -3.68 12.36 -8.65
N PRO A 196 -4.80 13.04 -8.99
CA PRO A 196 -5.89 12.42 -9.70
C PRO A 196 -5.59 12.39 -11.21
N ARG A 197 -5.94 11.29 -11.87
CA ARG A 197 -5.84 11.12 -13.32
C ARG A 197 -7.06 10.36 -13.82
N VAL A 198 -7.57 10.74 -14.98
CA VAL A 198 -8.61 10.00 -15.69
C VAL A 198 -8.12 9.62 -17.07
N GLY A 199 -8.56 8.47 -17.56
CA GLY A 199 -8.12 7.95 -18.84
C GLY A 199 -8.93 6.74 -19.24
N MET A 200 -8.37 5.96 -20.16
CA MET A 200 -8.91 4.68 -20.61
C MET A 200 -7.89 3.59 -20.29
N ALA A 201 -8.33 2.50 -19.70
CA ALA A 201 -7.51 1.34 -19.40
C ALA A 201 -7.91 0.16 -20.29
N PRO A 202 -6.98 -0.67 -20.76
CA PRO A 202 -7.29 -1.92 -21.43
C PRO A 202 -7.88 -2.92 -20.43
N THR A 203 -8.96 -3.60 -20.79
CA THR A 203 -9.52 -4.71 -20.01
C THR A 203 -9.34 -6.05 -20.72
N TYR A 204 -9.79 -7.11 -20.05
CA TYR A 204 -9.92 -8.42 -20.65
C TYR A 204 -10.85 -8.36 -21.89
N GLY A 205 -10.37 -8.86 -23.03
CA GLY A 205 -11.08 -8.82 -24.31
C GLY A 205 -10.78 -7.61 -25.20
N GLY A 206 -9.83 -6.74 -24.81
CA GLY A 206 -9.36 -5.62 -25.65
C GLY A 206 -10.28 -4.41 -25.69
N LEU A 207 -11.35 -4.41 -24.89
CA LEU A 207 -12.21 -3.24 -24.73
C LEU A 207 -11.51 -2.22 -23.81
N ALA A 208 -11.49 -0.96 -24.23
CA ALA A 208 -11.03 0.12 -23.39
C ALA A 208 -12.16 0.55 -22.43
N VAL A 209 -11.86 0.59 -21.11
CA VAL A 209 -12.80 1.08 -20.10
C VAL A 209 -12.32 2.38 -19.49
N PRO A 210 -13.23 3.27 -19.13
CA PRO A 210 -12.86 4.47 -18.36
C PRO A 210 -12.18 4.10 -17.05
N GLU A 211 -11.10 4.78 -16.75
CA GLU A 211 -10.34 4.62 -15.50
C GLU A 211 -10.19 5.97 -14.81
N ALA A 212 -10.51 6.02 -13.51
CA ALA A 212 -10.09 7.11 -12.64
C ALA A 212 -9.06 6.56 -11.65
N ARG A 213 -7.88 7.18 -11.63
CA ARG A 213 -6.74 6.79 -10.79
C ARG A 213 -6.38 7.94 -9.87
N PHE A 214 -6.29 7.64 -8.58
CA PHE A 214 -5.80 8.57 -7.56
C PHE A 214 -4.52 7.98 -6.99
N ALA A 215 -3.40 8.68 -7.19
CA ALA A 215 -2.10 8.30 -6.66
C ALA A 215 -1.79 9.17 -5.44
N ILE A 216 -1.73 8.55 -4.25
CA ILE A 216 -1.39 9.22 -3.00
C ILE A 216 0.11 9.03 -2.79
N SER A 217 0.89 10.09 -2.94
CA SER A 217 2.32 10.07 -2.68
C SER A 217 2.59 10.21 -1.20
N VAL A 218 3.22 9.19 -0.60
CA VAL A 218 3.62 9.17 0.81
C VAL A 218 5.12 8.96 0.94
N GLU A 219 5.73 9.59 1.92
CA GLU A 219 7.15 9.48 2.25
C GLU A 219 7.31 8.92 3.66
N ARG A 220 8.22 7.94 3.84
CA ARG A 220 8.47 7.33 5.14
C ARG A 220 9.24 8.26 6.05
N ARG A 221 8.81 8.38 7.31
CA ARG A 221 9.56 9.03 8.39
C ARG A 221 10.64 8.07 8.90
N SER A 222 11.85 8.20 8.36
CA SER A 222 12.97 7.29 8.63
C SER A 222 13.58 7.42 10.04
N SER A 223 13.14 8.39 10.85
CA SER A 223 13.70 8.66 12.18
C SER A 223 13.73 7.43 13.10
N PHE A 224 12.68 6.61 13.08
CA PHE A 224 12.63 5.37 13.84
C PHE A 224 13.79 4.44 13.50
N TYR A 225 14.05 4.23 12.20
CA TYR A 225 15.10 3.34 11.73
C TYR A 225 16.48 3.89 12.01
N LEU A 226 16.68 5.21 11.88
CA LEU A 226 17.95 5.87 12.20
C LEU A 226 18.34 5.65 13.65
N TRP A 227 17.42 5.89 14.59
CA TRP A 227 17.72 5.80 16.02
C TRP A 227 17.65 4.39 16.58
N LYS A 228 16.76 3.55 16.10
CA LYS A 228 16.53 2.21 16.69
C LYS A 228 17.15 1.07 15.91
N VAL A 229 17.64 1.29 14.68
CA VAL A 229 18.29 0.26 13.88
C VAL A 229 19.72 0.65 13.53
N PHE A 230 19.92 1.75 12.80
CA PHE A 230 21.25 2.14 12.35
C PHE A 230 22.20 2.49 13.51
N LEU A 231 21.74 3.29 14.48
CA LEU A 231 22.59 3.67 15.60
C LEU A 231 23.08 2.49 16.44
N PRO A 232 22.23 1.53 16.91
CA PRO A 232 22.70 0.36 17.63
C PRO A 232 23.66 -0.51 16.80
N LEU A 233 23.40 -0.69 15.50
CA LEU A 233 24.29 -1.45 14.62
C LEU A 233 25.66 -0.78 14.48
N LEU A 234 25.69 0.54 14.29
CA LEU A 234 26.95 1.30 14.26
C LEU A 234 27.73 1.13 15.56
N LEU A 235 27.06 1.23 16.71
CA LEU A 235 27.69 1.02 18.01
C LEU A 235 28.26 -0.39 18.14
N MET A 236 27.57 -1.42 17.62
CA MET A 236 28.08 -2.80 17.60
C MET A 236 29.30 -2.95 16.70
N VAL A 237 29.31 -2.32 15.53
CA VAL A 237 30.48 -2.32 14.63
C VAL A 237 31.66 -1.60 15.31
N PHE A 238 31.44 -0.46 15.95
CA PHE A 238 32.47 0.24 16.71
C PHE A 238 33.00 -0.62 17.88
N LEU A 239 32.10 -1.33 18.57
CA LEU A 239 32.50 -2.24 19.66
C LEU A 239 33.38 -3.39 19.09
N SER A 240 33.06 -3.93 17.92
CA SER A 240 33.91 -4.95 17.28
C SER A 240 35.33 -4.44 16.99
N TRP A 241 35.45 -3.16 16.62
CA TRP A 241 36.77 -2.56 16.37
C TRP A 241 37.56 -2.30 17.66
N SER A 242 36.91 -2.21 18.86
CA SER A 242 37.62 -2.06 20.14
C SER A 242 38.63 -3.18 20.36
N VAL A 243 38.45 -4.34 19.73
CA VAL A 243 39.38 -5.46 19.71
C VAL A 243 40.78 -5.03 19.23
N PHE A 244 40.89 -4.05 18.33
CA PHE A 244 42.20 -3.55 17.85
C PHE A 244 43.03 -2.83 18.92
N TRP A 245 42.42 -2.42 20.03
CA TRP A 245 43.08 -1.76 21.16
C TRP A 245 43.35 -2.70 22.34
N ILE A 246 42.76 -3.92 22.35
CA ILE A 246 43.01 -4.95 23.36
C ILE A 246 44.35 -5.64 23.04
N GLU A 247 45.14 -6.03 24.03
CA GLU A 247 46.43 -6.71 23.84
C GLU A 247 46.27 -8.02 23.06
N ALA A 248 47.23 -8.32 22.17
CA ALA A 248 47.19 -9.49 21.28
C ALA A 248 47.24 -10.84 22.02
N ASN A 249 47.58 -10.83 23.30
CA ASN A 249 47.70 -12.04 24.13
C ASN A 249 46.36 -12.55 24.67
N ASP A 250 45.32 -11.72 24.67
CA ASP A 250 43.98 -12.06 25.19
C ASP A 250 42.99 -12.46 24.06
N LEU A 251 43.34 -13.53 23.36
CA LEU A 251 42.57 -14.04 22.23
C LEU A 251 41.14 -14.44 22.62
N SER A 252 40.94 -15.00 23.81
CA SER A 252 39.63 -15.48 24.30
C SER A 252 38.60 -14.37 24.37
N ASN A 253 38.95 -13.26 25.02
CA ASN A 253 38.07 -12.11 25.18
C ASN A 253 37.80 -11.42 23.81
N GLN A 254 38.81 -11.35 22.93
CA GLN A 254 38.67 -10.77 21.62
C GLN A 254 37.70 -11.58 20.74
N ILE A 255 37.80 -12.93 20.72
CA ILE A 255 36.87 -13.79 19.98
C ILE A 255 35.44 -13.66 20.56
N GLN A 256 35.29 -13.62 21.88
CA GLN A 256 34.00 -13.50 22.53
C GLN A 256 33.27 -12.20 22.09
N VAL A 257 33.96 -11.05 22.07
CA VAL A 257 33.41 -9.79 21.59
C VAL A 257 32.99 -9.90 20.15
N ALA A 258 33.83 -10.46 19.26
CA ALA A 258 33.54 -10.60 17.84
C ALA A 258 32.32 -11.51 17.57
N VAL A 259 32.25 -12.67 18.23
CA VAL A 259 31.12 -13.61 18.08
C VAL A 259 29.83 -13.00 18.59
N THR A 260 29.87 -12.33 19.75
CA THR A 260 28.67 -11.66 20.30
C THR A 260 28.17 -10.58 19.35
N THR A 261 29.09 -9.81 18.76
CA THR A 261 28.74 -8.76 17.79
C THR A 261 28.07 -9.35 16.54
N ILE A 262 28.62 -10.41 15.94
CA ILE A 262 28.05 -11.07 14.77
C ILE A 262 26.63 -11.57 15.10
N LEU A 263 26.46 -12.27 16.22
CA LEU A 263 25.14 -12.80 16.63
C LEU A 263 24.12 -11.68 16.80
N THR A 264 24.54 -10.55 17.40
CA THR A 264 23.65 -9.40 17.59
C THR A 264 23.26 -8.80 16.24
N VAL A 265 24.19 -8.59 15.30
CA VAL A 265 23.87 -8.05 13.96
C VAL A 265 22.92 -8.99 13.21
N ILE A 266 23.11 -10.32 13.30
CA ILE A 266 22.21 -11.32 12.72
C ILE A 266 20.82 -11.22 13.34
N ALA A 267 20.71 -11.11 14.67
CA ALA A 267 19.43 -10.99 15.36
C ALA A 267 18.67 -9.72 14.92
N PHE A 268 19.37 -8.58 14.78
CA PHE A 268 18.77 -7.35 14.24
C PHE A 268 18.28 -7.53 12.81
N ALA A 269 19.05 -8.17 11.93
CA ALA A 269 18.63 -8.42 10.56
C ALA A 269 17.36 -9.29 10.48
N PHE A 270 17.26 -10.33 11.32
CA PHE A 270 16.04 -11.15 11.40
C PHE A 270 14.84 -10.33 11.90
N ALA A 271 15.02 -9.50 12.91
CA ALA A 271 13.95 -8.65 13.43
C ALA A 271 13.41 -7.68 12.37
N ILE A 272 14.29 -7.08 11.58
CA ILE A 272 13.89 -6.17 10.48
C ILE A 272 13.28 -6.94 9.31
N SER A 273 13.83 -8.11 8.96
CA SER A 273 13.27 -8.95 7.87
C SER A 273 11.83 -9.38 8.15
N ALA A 274 11.43 -9.51 9.41
CA ALA A 274 10.05 -9.84 9.79
C ALA A 274 9.05 -8.71 9.49
N THR A 275 9.52 -7.48 9.32
CA THR A 275 8.68 -6.29 9.03
C THR A 275 8.60 -5.97 7.54
N MET A 276 9.25 -6.76 6.68
CA MET A 276 9.33 -6.51 5.24
C MET A 276 8.78 -7.70 4.44
N PRO A 277 8.22 -7.47 3.23
CA PRO A 277 7.86 -8.54 2.33
C PRO A 277 9.12 -9.26 1.81
N ARG A 278 8.94 -10.49 1.32
CA ARG A 278 10.03 -11.22 0.66
C ARG A 278 10.32 -10.63 -0.71
N LEU A 279 11.38 -9.86 -0.80
CA LEU A 279 11.77 -9.14 -2.02
C LEU A 279 12.82 -9.92 -2.82
N PRO A 280 12.73 -9.95 -4.18
CA PRO A 280 13.73 -10.58 -5.03
C PRO A 280 14.98 -9.71 -5.26
N TYR A 281 15.12 -8.59 -4.55
CA TYR A 281 16.23 -7.64 -4.69
C TYR A 281 16.67 -7.12 -3.32
N LEU A 282 17.91 -6.67 -3.24
CA LEU A 282 18.47 -6.06 -2.03
C LEU A 282 17.92 -4.65 -1.83
N THR A 283 17.57 -4.34 -0.60
CA THR A 283 17.22 -2.98 -0.16
C THR A 283 18.44 -2.26 0.40
N TYR A 284 18.35 -0.95 0.59
CA TYR A 284 19.43 -0.18 1.23
C TYR A 284 19.79 -0.71 2.62
N ILE A 285 18.78 -1.06 3.43
CA ILE A 285 19.02 -1.59 4.79
C ILE A 285 19.70 -2.97 4.73
N ASP A 286 19.37 -3.83 3.76
CA ASP A 286 20.02 -5.14 3.59
C ASP A 286 21.49 -4.97 3.21
N ALA A 287 21.79 -4.01 2.33
CA ALA A 287 23.16 -3.68 1.95
C ALA A 287 23.97 -3.17 3.16
N PHE A 288 23.35 -2.37 4.02
CA PHE A 288 23.96 -1.91 5.26
C PHE A 288 24.22 -3.06 6.26
N PHE A 289 23.28 -4.00 6.41
CA PHE A 289 23.52 -5.21 7.23
C PHE A 289 24.65 -6.05 6.67
N LEU A 290 24.66 -6.27 5.34
CA LEU A 290 25.73 -7.01 4.68
C LEU A 290 27.09 -6.36 4.91
N GLU A 291 27.16 -5.06 4.80
CA GLU A 291 28.37 -4.29 5.14
C GLU A 291 28.81 -4.50 6.56
N CYS A 292 27.91 -4.40 7.54
CA CYS A 292 28.21 -4.67 8.94
C CYS A 292 28.77 -6.09 9.13
N TYR A 293 28.19 -7.11 8.49
CA TYR A 293 28.72 -8.49 8.55
C TYR A 293 30.15 -8.59 8.00
N ILE A 294 30.39 -7.98 6.84
CA ILE A 294 31.72 -8.02 6.19
C ILE A 294 32.76 -7.37 7.11
N PHE A 295 32.45 -6.20 7.70
CA PHE A 295 33.43 -5.48 8.52
C PHE A 295 33.68 -6.13 9.89
N VAL A 296 32.65 -6.74 10.51
CA VAL A 296 32.84 -7.54 11.72
C VAL A 296 33.65 -8.81 11.39
N PHE A 297 33.39 -9.47 10.26
CA PHE A 297 34.16 -10.62 9.79
C PHE A 297 35.63 -10.25 9.52
N LEU A 298 35.89 -9.11 8.88
CA LEU A 298 37.24 -8.61 8.63
C LEU A 298 37.99 -8.34 9.95
N ALA A 299 37.29 -7.85 10.99
CA ALA A 299 37.89 -7.68 12.31
C ALA A 299 38.30 -9.03 12.93
N VAL A 300 37.52 -10.10 12.73
CA VAL A 300 37.90 -11.46 13.17
C VAL A 300 39.09 -11.98 12.40
N VAL A 301 39.13 -11.79 11.08
CA VAL A 301 40.25 -12.22 10.22
C VAL A 301 41.54 -11.49 10.61
N GLU A 302 41.45 -10.19 10.86
CA GLU A 302 42.59 -9.40 11.37
C GLU A 302 43.09 -9.95 12.70
N LEU A 303 42.20 -10.19 13.64
CA LEU A 303 42.50 -10.74 14.95
C LEU A 303 43.28 -12.06 14.84
N MET A 304 42.76 -13.01 14.00
CA MET A 304 43.43 -14.30 13.80
C MET A 304 44.79 -14.14 13.14
N THR A 305 44.92 -13.23 12.17
CA THR A 305 46.19 -12.95 11.47
C THR A 305 47.22 -12.36 12.42
N VAL A 306 46.84 -11.41 13.26
CA VAL A 306 47.71 -10.80 14.25
C VAL A 306 48.14 -11.84 15.31
N HIS A 307 47.21 -12.67 15.80
CA HIS A 307 47.55 -13.72 16.76
C HIS A 307 48.56 -14.72 16.22
N VAL A 308 48.37 -15.23 14.97
CA VAL A 308 49.28 -16.18 14.34
C VAL A 308 50.66 -15.54 14.10
N THR A 309 50.71 -14.31 13.63
CA THR A 309 51.95 -13.59 13.35
C THR A 309 52.69 -13.23 14.62
N HIS A 310 52.00 -12.84 15.70
CA HIS A 310 52.56 -12.48 17.00
C HIS A 310 53.22 -13.70 17.71
N ARG A 311 52.62 -14.91 17.53
CA ARG A 311 53.18 -16.15 18.07
C ARG A 311 54.45 -16.60 17.39
N SER A 312 54.72 -16.13 16.16
CA SER A 312 55.94 -16.47 15.39
C SER A 312 57.02 -15.42 15.68
N GLN A 313 58.11 -15.84 16.36
CA GLN A 313 59.27 -14.97 16.65
C GLN A 313 59.85 -14.25 15.40
N ARG A 314 59.77 -14.88 14.21
CA ARG A 314 60.26 -14.30 12.96
C ARG A 314 59.35 -13.26 12.33
N ARG A 315 58.07 -13.18 12.75
CA ARG A 315 57.06 -12.32 12.13
C ARG A 315 56.37 -11.36 13.10
N HIS A 316 56.88 -11.21 14.31
CA HIS A 316 56.31 -10.35 15.34
C HIS A 316 56.15 -8.92 14.85
N ASP A 317 57.14 -8.33 14.17
CA ASP A 317 57.04 -6.97 13.64
C ASP A 317 55.95 -6.77 12.58
N LEU A 318 55.69 -7.85 11.79
CA LEU A 318 54.58 -7.82 10.81
C LEU A 318 53.22 -7.74 11.51
N GLY A 319 53.02 -8.51 12.61
CA GLY A 319 51.77 -8.45 13.39
C GLY A 319 51.53 -7.07 13.96
N VAL A 320 52.52 -6.42 14.51
CA VAL A 320 52.46 -5.07 15.05
C VAL A 320 52.11 -4.06 13.94
N ARG A 321 52.70 -4.14 12.78
CA ARG A 321 52.39 -3.26 11.63
C ARG A 321 50.98 -3.48 11.12
N ILE A 322 50.53 -4.73 10.90
CA ILE A 322 49.18 -5.05 10.49
C ILE A 322 48.18 -4.39 11.43
N ARG A 323 48.34 -4.62 12.73
CA ARG A 323 47.44 -4.06 13.73
C ARG A 323 47.44 -2.51 13.74
N SER A 324 48.61 -1.88 13.58
CA SER A 324 48.74 -0.42 13.53
C SER A 324 47.97 0.18 12.31
N TYR A 325 48.01 -0.48 11.16
CA TYR A 325 47.31 -0.04 9.96
C TYR A 325 45.78 -0.37 10.06
N SER A 326 45.43 -1.56 10.54
CA SER A 326 44.03 -2.01 10.65
C SER A 326 43.19 -1.09 11.53
N LYS A 327 43.77 -0.53 12.62
CA LYS A 327 43.11 0.43 13.52
C LYS A 327 42.47 1.62 12.81
N TRP A 328 43.03 2.06 11.68
CA TRP A 328 42.58 3.23 10.94
C TRP A 328 42.01 2.86 9.57
N LEU A 329 42.58 1.87 8.90
CA LEU A 329 42.17 1.47 7.55
C LEU A 329 40.78 0.85 7.54
N ILE A 330 40.47 -0.04 8.50
CA ILE A 330 39.17 -0.72 8.56
C ILE A 330 38.04 0.27 8.84
N PRO A 331 38.11 1.15 9.86
CA PRO A 331 37.10 2.18 10.07
C PRO A 331 36.95 3.15 8.88
N ALA A 332 38.06 3.59 8.30
CA ALA A 332 38.04 4.49 7.15
C ALA A 332 37.37 3.85 5.93
N SER A 333 37.69 2.57 5.65
CA SER A 333 37.08 1.84 4.54
C SER A 333 35.60 1.59 4.76
N PHE A 334 35.15 1.38 6.00
CA PHE A 334 33.72 1.29 6.37
C PHE A 334 32.98 2.59 6.03
N VAL A 335 33.53 3.74 6.42
CA VAL A 335 32.90 5.03 6.12
C VAL A 335 32.79 5.27 4.60
N VAL A 336 33.86 4.96 3.85
CA VAL A 336 33.87 5.11 2.39
C VAL A 336 32.86 4.17 1.75
N SER A 337 32.80 2.91 2.16
CA SER A 337 31.86 1.91 1.68
C SER A 337 30.39 2.33 1.97
N ASN A 338 30.09 2.84 3.17
CA ASN A 338 28.78 3.39 3.51
C ASN A 338 28.36 4.54 2.56
N ILE A 339 29.29 5.46 2.28
CA ILE A 339 29.01 6.56 1.33
C ILE A 339 28.70 6.02 -0.05
N VAL A 340 29.46 5.03 -0.53
CA VAL A 340 29.24 4.40 -1.85
C VAL A 340 27.87 3.72 -1.89
N ILE A 341 27.52 2.94 -0.86
CA ILE A 341 26.20 2.29 -0.75
C ILE A 341 25.09 3.33 -0.72
N ALA A 342 25.22 4.38 0.10
CA ALA A 342 24.23 5.45 0.18
C ALA A 342 24.03 6.13 -1.18
N VAL A 343 25.11 6.47 -1.88
CA VAL A 343 25.03 7.09 -3.23
C VAL A 343 24.37 6.15 -4.23
N HIS A 344 24.66 4.84 -4.17
CA HIS A 344 24.09 3.85 -5.10
C HIS A 344 22.58 3.66 -4.92
N PHE A 345 22.11 3.61 -3.68
CA PHE A 345 20.70 3.33 -3.38
C PHE A 345 19.81 4.56 -3.32
N LEU A 346 20.35 5.72 -2.89
CA LEU A 346 19.54 6.92 -2.66
C LEU A 346 19.50 7.88 -3.87
N LYS A 347 20.36 7.62 -4.87
CA LYS A 347 20.24 8.26 -6.19
C LYS A 347 19.02 7.71 -6.94
#